data_7049550a3d04f332e3a4e148745feb3a
#
_entry.id   7049550a3d04f332e3a4e148745feb3a
#
_cell.length_a   1.000
_cell.length_b   1.000
_cell.length_c   1.000
_cell.angle_alpha   90.00
_cell.angle_beta   90.00
_cell.angle_gamma   90.00
#
_symmetry.space_group_name_H-M   'P 1'
#
loop_
_entity.id
_entity.type
_entity.pdbx_description
1 polymer ?
#
loop_
_entity_poly.entity_id
_entity_poly.type
_entity_poly.pdbx_seq_one_letter_code
_entity_poly.pdbx_strand_id
1 'polypeptide(L)'
;MATVTHYLITNRQIDLIDGREVINPGGRERAVDDARISFRFARYTFDPDNVEDQGTVELVPDLITPPVIEMFSGTILSASDKSPEQLEGKGKARAAEDLSGSNQVFMEVFRTLKDDNAGNVLFFIHGFRSNLAVTLTTIRLLHTRYVKPGSNVQTIITFTWPARRSLLRYLDDQHDARVSGYALARVYQRLHDFLAELFNTTTAKPCHRSIHLLCHSMGNQVLYYMLERLKEQRLSRRETFRQAILMGADVPYDAFEVDHPMNLLIDLCERVHVYYHRRDLALVASSAKFLQNRLGRVGFKRNTSPPLAADVHEIDITDVPSQDTDTFLTNLLEFDQNELIQHWSYLSNETIINDIEQVFRTGRSGLRLISPPYVGPADGE
;
A
#
# COMPACT_ATOMS: atom_id res chain seq x y z
N MET A 1 9.45 -22.55 16.01
CA MET A 1 8.81 -22.19 14.75
C MET A 1 9.22 -20.75 14.44
N ALA A 2 9.59 -20.46 13.22
CA ALA A 2 10.03 -19.11 12.87
C ALA A 2 8.78 -18.25 12.58
N THR A 3 8.55 -17.20 13.34
CA THR A 3 7.49 -16.24 13.10
C THR A 3 7.97 -15.13 12.18
N VAL A 4 7.07 -14.56 11.42
CA VAL A 4 7.31 -13.39 10.57
C VAL A 4 6.49 -12.22 11.08
N THR A 5 7.03 -11.00 10.93
CA THR A 5 6.34 -9.78 11.31
C THR A 5 6.16 -8.88 10.09
N HIS A 6 4.93 -8.46 9.87
CA HIS A 6 4.54 -7.43 8.91
C HIS A 6 3.87 -6.27 9.64
N TYR A 7 3.59 -5.19 8.92
CA TYR A 7 3.10 -3.97 9.56
C TYR A 7 1.73 -3.55 9.02
N LEU A 8 0.93 -2.99 9.92
CA LEU A 8 -0.34 -2.36 9.61
C LEU A 8 -0.25 -0.87 9.87
N ILE A 9 -0.87 -0.08 9.01
CA ILE A 9 -1.23 1.30 9.24
C ILE A 9 -2.74 1.36 9.14
N THR A 10 -3.41 1.92 10.14
CA THR A 10 -4.87 1.89 10.19
C THR A 10 -5.46 3.22 10.62
N ASN A 11 -6.57 3.61 10.00
CA ASN A 11 -7.49 4.63 10.48
C ASN A 11 -8.84 4.02 10.95
N ARG A 12 -8.84 2.72 11.25
CA ARG A 12 -9.97 2.05 11.91
C ARG A 12 -10.10 2.55 13.34
N GLN A 13 -11.31 2.49 13.88
CA GLN A 13 -11.58 2.79 15.28
C GLN A 13 -10.72 1.88 16.18
N ILE A 14 -10.16 2.47 17.23
CA ILE A 14 -9.47 1.75 18.29
C ILE A 14 -10.40 1.68 19.49
N ASP A 15 -10.68 0.47 19.94
CA ASP A 15 -11.48 0.20 21.12
C ASP A 15 -10.58 -0.14 22.31
N LEU A 16 -11.03 0.17 23.50
CA LEU A 16 -10.38 -0.25 24.73
C LEU A 16 -11.14 -1.45 25.31
N ILE A 17 -10.56 -2.64 25.24
CA ILE A 17 -11.13 -3.88 25.76
C ILE A 17 -10.21 -4.41 26.85
N ASP A 18 -10.73 -4.57 28.06
CA ASP A 18 -9.99 -5.03 29.25
C ASP A 18 -8.66 -4.26 29.48
N GLY A 19 -8.70 -2.94 29.24
CA GLY A 19 -7.54 -2.05 29.41
C GLY A 19 -6.51 -2.14 28.28
N ARG A 20 -6.79 -2.85 27.20
CA ARG A 20 -5.92 -2.97 26.02
C ARG A 20 -6.56 -2.31 24.80
N GLU A 21 -5.77 -1.57 24.06
CA GLU A 21 -6.20 -1.02 22.77
C GLU A 21 -6.25 -2.11 21.71
N VAL A 22 -7.37 -2.20 20.97
CA VAL A 22 -7.61 -3.18 19.92
C VAL A 22 -8.18 -2.48 18.70
N ILE A 23 -7.75 -2.89 17.51
CA ILE A 23 -8.34 -2.41 16.26
C ILE A 23 -9.75 -3.00 16.12
N ASN A 24 -10.77 -2.14 16.03
CA ASN A 24 -12.13 -2.59 15.80
C ASN A 24 -12.27 -3.25 14.42
N PRO A 25 -12.72 -4.51 14.33
CA PRO A 25 -12.80 -5.25 13.06
C PRO A 25 -13.71 -4.63 12.01
N GLY A 26 -14.81 -4.01 12.43
CA GLY A 26 -15.80 -3.37 11.55
C GLY A 26 -16.08 -1.92 11.93
N GLY A 27 -15.37 -1.41 12.90
CA GLY A 27 -15.56 -0.07 13.46
C GLY A 27 -15.05 1.01 12.54
N ARG A 28 -15.87 2.03 12.47
CA ARG A 28 -15.60 3.28 11.81
C ARG A 28 -15.14 4.27 12.86
N GLU A 29 -13.93 4.77 12.76
CA GLU A 29 -13.61 5.99 13.45
C GLU A 29 -14.48 7.10 12.84
N ARG A 30 -15.33 7.70 13.66
CA ARG A 30 -16.03 8.90 13.25
C ARG A 30 -14.99 10.02 13.28
N ALA A 31 -14.44 10.36 12.14
CA ALA A 31 -13.70 11.59 11.98
C ALA A 31 -14.63 12.74 12.34
N VAL A 32 -14.42 13.32 13.49
CA VAL A 32 -15.19 14.48 13.97
C VAL A 32 -14.79 15.73 13.16
N ASP A 33 -13.63 15.68 12.50
CA ASP A 33 -13.08 16.77 11.70
C ASP A 33 -12.02 16.20 10.74
N ASP A 34 -12.11 16.51 9.46
CA ASP A 34 -11.14 16.10 8.43
C ASP A 34 -9.69 16.47 8.78
N ALA A 35 -9.49 17.50 9.59
CA ALA A 35 -8.17 17.95 10.05
C ALA A 35 -7.56 17.05 11.13
N ARG A 36 -8.35 16.16 11.75
CA ARG A 36 -7.95 15.32 12.90
C ARG A 36 -8.02 13.83 12.63
N ILE A 37 -8.05 13.42 11.35
CA ILE A 37 -8.06 12.01 11.01
C ILE A 37 -6.78 11.39 11.57
N SER A 38 -6.93 10.56 12.58
CA SER A 38 -5.83 9.84 13.19
C SER A 38 -5.52 8.56 12.41
N PHE A 39 -4.32 8.10 12.54
CA PHE A 39 -3.91 6.78 12.09
C PHE A 39 -3.01 6.15 13.16
N ARG A 40 -3.03 4.84 13.23
CA ARG A 40 -2.22 4.07 14.17
C ARG A 40 -1.38 3.05 13.41
N PHE A 41 -0.28 2.67 13.99
CA PHE A 41 0.58 1.60 13.52
C PHE A 41 0.39 0.36 14.37
N ALA A 42 0.51 -0.82 13.74
CA ALA A 42 0.52 -2.09 14.44
C ALA A 42 1.52 -3.06 13.79
N ARG A 43 2.00 -4.01 14.57
CA ARG A 43 2.72 -5.19 14.11
C ARG A 43 1.75 -6.35 13.95
N TYR A 44 1.89 -7.10 12.90
CA TYR A 44 1.17 -8.36 12.70
C TYR A 44 2.20 -9.48 12.61
N THR A 45 2.22 -10.34 13.61
CA THR A 45 3.18 -11.45 13.73
C THR A 45 2.43 -12.78 13.65
N PHE A 46 2.89 -13.69 12.79
CA PHE A 46 2.30 -15.00 12.59
C PHE A 46 3.35 -16.03 12.18
N ASP A 47 3.00 -17.31 12.32
CA ASP A 47 3.76 -18.45 11.79
C ASP A 47 3.31 -18.72 10.34
N PRO A 48 4.17 -18.50 9.32
CA PRO A 48 3.80 -18.69 7.93
C PRO A 48 3.57 -20.16 7.55
N ASP A 49 4.14 -21.09 8.31
CA ASP A 49 4.03 -22.54 8.08
C ASP A 49 2.78 -23.15 8.75
N ASN A 50 2.12 -22.39 9.64
CA ASN A 50 0.91 -22.84 10.33
C ASN A 50 -0.32 -22.13 9.78
N VAL A 51 -1.12 -22.84 8.99
CA VAL A 51 -2.33 -22.29 8.35
C VAL A 51 -3.41 -21.90 9.37
N GLU A 52 -3.46 -22.56 10.53
CA GLU A 52 -4.42 -22.30 11.59
C GLU A 52 -4.01 -21.13 12.51
N ASP A 53 -2.75 -20.70 12.46
CA ASP A 53 -2.29 -19.57 13.26
C ASP A 53 -2.98 -18.27 12.78
N GLN A 54 -3.79 -17.66 13.63
CA GLN A 54 -4.42 -16.38 13.32
C GLN A 54 -3.46 -15.18 13.43
N GLY A 55 -2.28 -15.43 14.00
CA GLY A 55 -1.28 -14.41 14.31
C GLY A 55 -1.74 -13.45 15.42
N THR A 56 -0.86 -12.51 15.72
CA THR A 56 -1.09 -11.51 16.77
C THR A 56 -0.94 -10.10 16.18
N VAL A 57 -1.91 -9.23 16.47
CA VAL A 57 -1.84 -7.81 16.13
C VAL A 57 -1.52 -7.02 17.39
N GLU A 58 -0.42 -6.29 17.36
CA GLU A 58 0.03 -5.43 18.44
C GLU A 58 0.05 -3.97 17.97
N LEU A 59 -0.79 -3.13 18.58
CA LEU A 59 -0.77 -1.68 18.32
C LEU A 59 0.50 -1.07 18.90
N VAL A 60 1.16 -0.25 18.09
CA VAL A 60 2.29 0.54 18.54
C VAL A 60 1.76 1.72 19.35
N PRO A 61 2.25 1.95 20.59
CA PRO A 61 1.79 3.05 21.43
C PRO A 61 1.91 4.40 20.74
N ASP A 62 0.85 5.18 20.78
CA ASP A 62 0.80 6.53 20.22
C ASP A 62 1.05 7.55 21.34
N LEU A 63 2.27 7.64 21.79
CA LEU A 63 2.68 8.63 22.76
C LEU A 63 2.89 9.99 22.07
N ILE A 64 2.57 11.08 22.76
CA ILE A 64 2.92 12.42 22.30
C ILE A 64 4.44 12.49 22.24
N THR A 65 4.97 12.45 21.03
CA THR A 65 6.41 12.37 20.79
C THR A 65 7.05 13.74 20.89
N PRO A 66 8.18 13.85 21.60
CA PRO A 66 9.06 15.01 21.46
C PRO A 66 9.49 15.18 20.00
N PRO A 67 9.95 16.39 19.61
CA PRO A 67 10.44 16.63 18.26
C PRO A 67 11.41 15.54 17.80
N VAL A 68 11.26 15.07 16.58
CA VAL A 68 12.00 13.93 16.01
C VAL A 68 13.53 14.14 16.09
N ILE A 69 14.01 15.40 16.04
CA ILE A 69 15.42 15.79 16.20
C ILE A 69 16.04 15.25 17.49
N GLU A 70 15.31 15.32 18.61
CA GLU A 70 15.82 14.81 19.89
C GLU A 70 15.88 13.29 19.95
N MET A 71 15.07 12.62 19.13
CA MET A 71 14.94 11.16 19.14
C MET A 71 16.04 10.48 18.31
N PHE A 72 16.50 11.12 17.21
CA PHE A 72 17.44 10.50 16.29
C PHE A 72 18.90 10.80 16.58
N SER A 73 19.21 11.91 17.22
CA SER A 73 20.60 12.28 17.53
C SER A 73 21.37 11.27 18.37
N GLY A 74 20.64 10.39 19.08
CA GLY A 74 21.24 9.36 19.91
C GLY A 74 21.19 7.92 19.36
N THR A 75 20.12 7.55 18.68
CA THR A 75 19.82 6.12 18.38
C THR A 75 20.60 5.58 17.19
N ILE A 76 20.96 6.41 16.22
CA ILE A 76 21.67 5.98 15.00
C ILE A 76 23.17 5.87 15.26
N LEU A 77 23.70 6.63 16.19
CA LEU A 77 25.13 6.61 16.55
C LEU A 77 25.52 5.36 17.36
N SER A 78 24.58 4.68 18.03
CA SER A 78 24.86 3.48 18.83
C SER A 78 24.95 2.20 18.00
N ALA A 79 24.51 2.22 16.73
CA ALA A 79 24.56 1.06 15.83
C ALA A 79 25.83 0.96 14.98
N SER A 80 26.71 1.97 15.00
CA SER A 80 27.97 1.97 14.27
C SER A 80 29.11 2.55 15.11
N ASP A 81 30.00 1.68 15.56
CA ASP A 81 31.42 1.88 15.87
C ASP A 81 31.86 3.11 16.71
N LYS A 82 31.11 3.59 17.69
CA LYS A 82 31.65 4.56 18.67
C LYS A 82 31.50 4.07 20.11
N SER A 83 32.62 4.13 20.83
CA SER A 83 32.65 3.76 22.25
C SER A 83 31.72 4.66 23.07
N PRO A 84 31.16 4.15 24.17
CA PRO A 84 30.25 4.90 25.06
C PRO A 84 30.78 6.22 25.59
N GLU A 85 32.10 6.39 25.65
CA GLU A 85 32.78 7.55 26.21
C GLU A 85 32.74 8.81 25.29
N GLN A 86 32.36 8.68 24.02
CA GLN A 86 32.26 9.82 23.10
C GLN A 86 30.90 10.50 23.07
N LEU A 87 29.96 10.03 23.90
CA LEU A 87 28.56 10.48 23.92
C LEU A 87 28.22 11.37 25.12
N GLU A 88 29.17 11.66 26.01
CA GLU A 88 28.92 12.43 27.25
C GLU A 88 28.71 13.94 27.05
N GLY A 89 28.45 14.43 25.89
CA GLY A 89 28.24 15.87 25.65
C GLY A 89 26.95 16.27 24.96
N LYS A 90 26.18 15.33 24.43
CA LYS A 90 24.94 15.64 23.69
C LYS A 90 23.85 14.67 24.12
N GLY A 91 22.81 15.17 24.71
CA GLY A 91 21.63 14.54 25.27
C GLY A 91 21.55 13.01 25.14
N LYS A 92 21.27 12.33 26.23
CA LYS A 92 21.24 10.85 26.33
C LYS A 92 20.55 10.24 25.12
N ALA A 93 21.30 9.39 24.38
CA ALA A 93 20.74 8.55 23.33
C ALA A 93 19.54 7.77 23.84
N ARG A 94 18.35 8.02 23.30
CA ARG A 94 17.20 7.16 23.58
C ARG A 94 17.35 5.86 22.80
N ALA A 95 17.12 4.74 23.45
CA ALA A 95 17.06 3.45 22.81
C ALA A 95 15.93 3.43 21.75
N ALA A 96 15.99 2.55 20.77
CA ALA A 96 14.90 2.41 19.79
C ALA A 96 13.53 2.12 20.45
N GLU A 97 13.59 1.51 21.62
CA GLU A 97 12.44 1.22 22.48
C GLU A 97 11.77 2.50 23.04
N ASP A 98 12.48 3.62 23.07
CA ASP A 98 11.93 4.91 23.47
C ASP A 98 11.19 5.66 22.34
N LEU A 99 11.26 5.14 21.11
CA LEU A 99 10.50 5.67 19.98
C LEU A 99 9.06 5.18 20.07
N SER A 100 8.13 6.02 19.65
CA SER A 100 6.70 5.72 19.69
C SER A 100 6.03 6.03 18.35
N GLY A 101 4.86 5.43 18.16
CA GLY A 101 4.03 5.69 16.99
C GLY A 101 4.73 5.38 15.67
N SER A 102 4.54 6.26 14.69
CA SER A 102 5.07 6.09 13.32
C SER A 102 6.58 5.98 13.27
N ASN A 103 7.29 6.73 14.09
CA ASN A 103 8.74 6.78 14.06
C ASN A 103 9.37 5.45 14.48
N GLN A 104 8.77 4.77 15.45
CA GLN A 104 9.23 3.44 15.87
C GLN A 104 9.14 2.45 14.69
N VAL A 105 7.98 2.39 14.02
CA VAL A 105 7.79 1.47 12.88
C VAL A 105 8.68 1.84 11.71
N PHE A 106 8.78 3.11 11.36
CA PHE A 106 9.66 3.55 10.28
C PHE A 106 11.12 3.19 10.55
N MET A 107 11.58 3.33 11.80
CA MET A 107 12.91 2.94 12.18
C MET A 107 13.12 1.42 12.13
N GLU A 108 12.15 0.63 12.59
CA GLU A 108 12.21 -0.83 12.50
C GLU A 108 12.30 -1.29 11.05
N VAL A 109 11.42 -0.80 10.18
CA VAL A 109 11.44 -1.08 8.75
C VAL A 109 12.76 -0.64 8.11
N PHE A 110 13.24 0.57 8.43
CA PHE A 110 14.49 1.07 7.91
C PHE A 110 15.68 0.20 8.30
N ARG A 111 15.74 -0.27 9.55
CA ARG A 111 16.79 -1.19 10.02
C ARG A 111 16.75 -2.52 9.29
N THR A 112 15.55 -3.08 9.13
CA THR A 112 15.38 -4.32 8.35
C THR A 112 15.87 -4.14 6.91
N LEU A 113 15.60 -3.01 6.29
CA LEU A 113 16.01 -2.72 4.91
C LEU A 113 17.52 -2.44 4.77
N LYS A 114 18.23 -2.17 5.85
CA LYS A 114 19.68 -1.98 5.85
C LYS A 114 20.47 -3.29 5.86
N ASP A 115 19.84 -4.40 6.22
CA ASP A 115 20.47 -5.71 6.13
C ASP A 115 20.87 -6.01 4.68
N ASP A 116 22.09 -6.48 4.45
CA ASP A 116 22.60 -6.78 3.10
C ASP A 116 21.77 -7.85 2.38
N ASN A 117 21.11 -8.73 3.15
CA ASN A 117 20.21 -9.76 2.62
C ASN A 117 18.74 -9.30 2.56
N ALA A 118 18.43 -8.06 2.95
CA ALA A 118 17.06 -7.57 2.95
C ALA A 118 16.47 -7.50 1.54
N GLY A 119 15.17 -7.78 1.45
CA GLY A 119 14.37 -7.52 0.26
C GLY A 119 13.73 -6.13 0.29
N ASN A 120 12.87 -5.87 -0.69
CA ASN A 120 12.08 -4.66 -0.81
C ASN A 120 10.84 -4.70 0.11
N VAL A 121 10.17 -3.57 0.23
CA VAL A 121 8.88 -3.43 0.90
C VAL A 121 7.76 -3.48 -0.12
N LEU A 122 6.70 -4.22 0.17
CA LEU A 122 5.42 -4.15 -0.51
C LEU A 122 4.44 -3.33 0.33
N PHE A 123 4.06 -2.15 -0.14
CA PHE A 123 3.00 -1.34 0.46
C PHE A 123 1.67 -1.72 -0.20
N PHE A 124 0.74 -2.26 0.60
CA PHE A 124 -0.53 -2.76 0.11
C PHE A 124 -1.71 -1.93 0.60
N ILE A 125 -2.65 -1.62 -0.29
CA ILE A 125 -3.93 -0.96 0.04
C ILE A 125 -5.06 -1.88 -0.42
N HIS A 126 -5.82 -2.42 0.55
CA HIS A 126 -6.90 -3.36 0.26
C HIS A 126 -8.15 -2.67 -0.31
N GLY A 127 -9.00 -3.47 -0.95
CA GLY A 127 -10.25 -3.03 -1.55
C GLY A 127 -11.46 -3.07 -0.61
N PHE A 128 -12.64 -2.99 -1.21
CA PHE A 128 -13.94 -3.15 -0.59
C PHE A 128 -14.10 -4.53 0.08
N ARG A 129 -15.04 -4.67 1.02
CA ARG A 129 -15.36 -5.91 1.76
C ARG A 129 -14.24 -6.47 2.65
N SER A 130 -13.18 -5.73 2.88
CA SER A 130 -12.04 -6.15 3.69
C SER A 130 -12.17 -5.63 5.12
N ASN A 131 -12.84 -6.38 6.00
CA ASN A 131 -12.74 -6.14 7.44
C ASN A 131 -11.32 -6.53 7.94
N LEU A 132 -11.04 -6.35 9.22
CA LEU A 132 -9.71 -6.65 9.76
C LEU A 132 -9.30 -8.11 9.53
N ALA A 133 -10.20 -9.07 9.76
CA ALA A 133 -9.91 -10.50 9.59
C ALA A 133 -9.54 -10.83 8.13
N VAL A 134 -10.33 -10.35 7.14
CA VAL A 134 -10.04 -10.50 5.71
C VAL A 134 -8.69 -9.82 5.36
N THR A 135 -8.40 -8.67 5.96
CA THR A 135 -7.12 -7.98 5.74
C THR A 135 -5.95 -8.82 6.24
N LEU A 136 -6.01 -9.39 7.45
CA LEU A 136 -4.95 -10.23 8.01
C LEU A 136 -4.75 -11.51 7.17
N THR A 137 -5.84 -12.14 6.74
CA THR A 137 -5.79 -13.25 5.79
C THR A 137 -5.12 -12.85 4.48
N THR A 138 -5.48 -11.69 3.93
CA THR A 138 -4.87 -11.19 2.68
C THR A 138 -3.35 -10.96 2.86
N ILE A 139 -2.91 -10.46 4.01
CA ILE A 139 -1.47 -10.30 4.29
C ILE A 139 -0.75 -11.64 4.29
N ARG A 140 -1.34 -12.69 4.87
CA ARG A 140 -0.77 -14.05 4.85
C ARG A 140 -0.67 -14.59 3.42
N LEU A 141 -1.70 -14.38 2.60
CA LEU A 141 -1.67 -14.75 1.19
C LEU A 141 -0.61 -13.96 0.41
N LEU A 142 -0.52 -12.65 0.60
CA LEU A 142 0.54 -11.83 0.01
C LEU A 142 1.92 -12.30 0.45
N HIS A 143 2.10 -12.68 1.71
CA HIS A 143 3.34 -13.28 2.20
C HIS A 143 3.67 -14.55 1.41
N THR A 144 2.74 -15.50 1.35
CA THR A 144 2.94 -16.77 0.62
C THR A 144 3.24 -16.55 -0.86
N ARG A 145 2.64 -15.54 -1.49
CA ARG A 145 2.79 -15.29 -2.93
C ARG A 145 4.04 -14.48 -3.26
N TYR A 146 4.37 -13.46 -2.46
CA TYR A 146 5.40 -12.46 -2.80
C TYR A 146 6.60 -12.42 -1.85
N VAL A 147 6.55 -13.10 -0.68
CA VAL A 147 7.66 -13.18 0.29
C VAL A 147 8.14 -14.63 0.39
N LYS A 148 8.62 -15.17 -0.71
CA LYS A 148 9.12 -16.55 -0.84
C LYS A 148 10.60 -16.54 -1.20
N PRO A 149 11.32 -17.65 -1.02
CA PRO A 149 12.72 -17.76 -1.44
C PRO A 149 12.90 -17.35 -2.91
N GLY A 150 13.82 -16.41 -3.15
CA GLY A 150 14.07 -15.86 -4.50
C GLY A 150 13.19 -14.65 -4.89
N SER A 151 12.19 -14.30 -4.09
CA SER A 151 11.48 -13.02 -4.23
C SER A 151 12.36 -11.85 -3.80
N ASN A 152 12.11 -10.67 -4.37
CA ASN A 152 12.77 -9.45 -3.94
C ASN A 152 11.97 -8.66 -2.89
N VAL A 153 10.80 -9.15 -2.48
CA VAL A 153 9.98 -8.58 -1.40
C VAL A 153 10.21 -9.35 -0.10
N GLN A 154 10.39 -8.65 1.00
CA GLN A 154 10.59 -9.24 2.31
C GLN A 154 9.56 -8.75 3.35
N THR A 155 9.18 -7.50 3.28
CA THR A 155 8.31 -6.86 4.27
C THR A 155 7.04 -6.35 3.59
N ILE A 156 5.90 -6.59 4.22
CA ILE A 156 4.61 -6.07 3.79
C ILE A 156 4.17 -5.01 4.79
N ILE A 157 3.78 -3.84 4.27
CA ILE A 157 3.11 -2.80 5.04
C ILE A 157 1.72 -2.64 4.44
N THR A 158 0.68 -2.85 5.22
CA THR A 158 -0.70 -2.75 4.73
C THR A 158 -1.41 -1.56 5.33
N PHE A 159 -1.93 -0.68 4.48
CA PHE A 159 -2.88 0.33 4.90
C PHE A 159 -4.27 -0.30 4.99
N THR A 160 -4.79 -0.47 6.21
CA THR A 160 -6.11 -1.03 6.47
C THR A 160 -7.10 0.04 6.92
N TRP A 161 -8.16 0.18 6.14
CA TRP A 161 -9.18 1.20 6.30
C TRP A 161 -10.56 0.56 6.56
N PRO A 162 -11.56 1.30 7.13
CA PRO A 162 -12.84 0.74 7.55
C PRO A 162 -13.76 0.42 6.36
N ALA A 163 -13.40 -0.58 5.56
CA ALA A 163 -14.26 -1.15 4.53
C ALA A 163 -15.26 -2.13 5.14
N ARG A 164 -16.51 -2.05 4.72
CA ARG A 164 -17.60 -2.90 5.19
C ARG A 164 -17.88 -4.03 4.23
N ARG A 165 -18.55 -5.09 4.71
CA ARG A 165 -18.88 -6.26 3.89
C ARG A 165 -20.23 -6.15 3.15
N SER A 166 -20.96 -5.05 3.25
CA SER A 166 -22.31 -4.91 2.71
C SER A 166 -22.36 -4.16 1.39
N LEU A 167 -22.77 -4.81 0.32
CA LEU A 167 -22.99 -4.20 -1.00
C LEU A 167 -24.00 -3.03 -0.97
N LEU A 168 -24.97 -3.06 -0.05
CA LEU A 168 -25.95 -1.98 0.13
C LEU A 168 -25.31 -0.69 0.66
N ARG A 169 -24.12 -0.79 1.27
CA ARG A 169 -23.39 0.33 1.86
C ARG A 169 -22.15 0.75 1.07
N TYR A 170 -22.08 0.38 -0.19
CA TYR A 170 -20.96 0.75 -1.06
C TYR A 170 -20.72 2.27 -1.12
N LEU A 171 -21.76 3.11 -1.06
CA LEU A 171 -21.60 4.58 -1.03
C LEU A 171 -21.02 5.08 0.30
N ASP A 172 -21.36 4.42 1.41
CA ASP A 172 -20.76 4.72 2.71
C ASP A 172 -19.25 4.41 2.67
N ASP A 173 -18.88 3.28 2.04
CA ASP A 173 -17.49 2.88 1.93
C ASP A 173 -16.69 3.78 0.98
N GLN A 174 -17.34 4.40 0.00
CA GLN A 174 -16.71 5.43 -0.83
C GLN A 174 -16.37 6.69 -0.01
N HIS A 175 -17.27 7.10 0.89
CA HIS A 175 -16.97 8.18 1.84
C HIS A 175 -15.82 7.77 2.77
N ASP A 176 -15.84 6.54 3.28
CA ASP A 176 -14.78 6.03 4.15
C ASP A 176 -13.44 5.90 3.39
N ALA A 177 -13.45 5.57 2.09
CA ALA A 177 -12.27 5.59 1.24
C ALA A 177 -11.69 7.00 1.09
N ARG A 178 -12.54 8.02 0.94
CA ARG A 178 -12.09 9.42 0.87
C ARG A 178 -11.42 9.86 2.17
N VAL A 179 -12.07 9.66 3.30
CA VAL A 179 -11.51 9.98 4.63
C VAL A 179 -10.19 9.22 4.85
N SER A 180 -10.14 7.95 4.45
CA SER A 180 -8.95 7.12 4.54
C SER A 180 -7.82 7.60 3.63
N GLY A 181 -8.15 8.12 2.45
CA GLY A 181 -7.17 8.77 1.56
C GLY A 181 -6.51 9.98 2.22
N TYR A 182 -7.26 10.78 2.96
CA TYR A 182 -6.70 11.92 3.70
C TYR A 182 -5.81 11.46 4.87
N ALA A 183 -6.18 10.37 5.56
CA ALA A 183 -5.30 9.75 6.55
C ALA A 183 -3.99 9.26 5.92
N LEU A 184 -4.09 8.59 4.77
CA LEU A 184 -2.93 8.08 4.03
C LEU A 184 -2.01 9.21 3.54
N ALA A 185 -2.56 10.36 3.12
CA ALA A 185 -1.76 11.53 2.78
C ALA A 185 -0.91 12.03 3.96
N ARG A 186 -1.45 11.98 5.17
CA ARG A 186 -0.69 12.31 6.39
C ARG A 186 0.37 11.27 6.71
N VAL A 187 0.08 9.98 6.51
CA VAL A 187 1.10 8.90 6.64
C VAL A 187 2.25 9.14 5.68
N TYR A 188 1.93 9.44 4.42
CA TYR A 188 2.91 9.74 3.38
C TYR A 188 3.79 10.93 3.78
N GLN A 189 3.18 12.02 4.21
CA GLN A 189 3.92 13.19 4.69
C GLN A 189 4.82 12.83 5.88
N ARG A 190 4.30 12.10 6.86
CA ARG A 190 5.06 11.69 8.03
C ARG A 190 6.26 10.81 7.70
N LEU A 191 6.14 9.93 6.72
CA LEU A 191 7.25 9.14 6.19
C LEU A 191 8.33 10.05 5.58
N HIS A 192 7.95 11.05 4.78
CA HIS A 192 8.90 11.98 4.19
C HIS A 192 9.58 12.87 5.20
N ASP A 193 8.86 13.36 6.21
CA ASP A 193 9.43 14.14 7.31
C ASP A 193 10.46 13.29 8.07
N PHE A 194 10.13 12.04 8.37
CA PHE A 194 11.03 11.08 9.00
C PHE A 194 12.31 10.85 8.18
N LEU A 195 12.18 10.57 6.89
CA LEU A 195 13.32 10.33 6.01
C LEU A 195 14.18 11.58 5.84
N ALA A 196 13.56 12.76 5.67
CA ALA A 196 14.27 14.01 5.55
C ALA A 196 15.08 14.31 6.81
N GLU A 197 14.49 14.09 7.97
CA GLU A 197 15.19 14.30 9.24
C GLU A 197 16.30 13.28 9.44
N LEU A 198 16.03 11.99 9.19
CA LEU A 198 17.00 10.92 9.28
C LEU A 198 18.26 11.20 8.45
N PHE A 199 18.09 11.61 7.18
CA PHE A 199 19.23 11.82 6.29
C PHE A 199 19.90 13.19 6.44
N ASN A 200 19.18 14.21 6.94
CA ASN A 200 19.75 15.53 7.15
C ASN A 200 20.49 15.68 8.50
N THR A 201 20.06 14.93 9.53
CA THR A 201 20.59 15.08 10.89
C THR A 201 21.56 13.99 11.32
N THR A 202 21.71 12.95 10.51
CA THR A 202 22.54 11.79 10.84
C THR A 202 23.49 11.43 9.73
N THR A 203 24.42 10.51 10.01
CA THR A 203 25.31 9.90 9.01
C THR A 203 24.67 8.71 8.29
N ALA A 204 23.37 8.49 8.50
CA ALA A 204 22.62 7.42 7.84
C ALA A 204 22.65 7.63 6.33
N LYS A 205 22.97 6.55 5.60
CA LYS A 205 22.90 6.53 4.14
C LYS A 205 21.61 5.88 3.69
N PRO A 206 21.00 6.33 2.58
CA PRO A 206 19.89 5.63 1.97
C PRO A 206 20.21 4.15 1.76
N CYS A 207 19.27 3.27 2.02
CA CYS A 207 19.38 1.88 1.62
C CYS A 207 19.06 1.75 0.12
N HIS A 208 19.64 0.73 -0.54
CA HIS A 208 19.39 0.44 -1.96
C HIS A 208 18.09 -0.39 -2.14
N ARG A 209 17.17 -0.34 -1.19
CA ARG A 209 15.91 -1.08 -1.22
C ARG A 209 14.79 -0.17 -1.68
N SER A 210 13.78 -0.78 -2.26
CA SER A 210 12.66 -0.08 -2.87
C SER A 210 11.37 -0.36 -2.11
N ILE A 211 10.43 0.56 -2.20
CA ILE A 211 9.04 0.33 -1.80
C ILE A 211 8.26 0.13 -3.10
N HIS A 212 7.51 -0.97 -3.19
CA HIS A 212 6.53 -1.19 -4.24
C HIS A 212 5.13 -0.93 -3.70
N LEU A 213 4.24 -0.41 -4.52
CA LEU A 213 2.84 -0.17 -4.18
C LEU A 213 1.96 -1.19 -4.89
N LEU A 214 1.03 -1.81 -4.17
CA LEU A 214 -0.04 -2.63 -4.72
C LEU A 214 -1.37 -2.12 -4.18
N CYS A 215 -2.21 -1.60 -5.06
CA CYS A 215 -3.57 -1.15 -4.74
C CYS A 215 -4.59 -2.06 -5.38
N HIS A 216 -5.54 -2.57 -4.61
CA HIS A 216 -6.59 -3.44 -5.09
C HIS A 216 -7.96 -2.76 -5.03
N SER A 217 -8.72 -2.84 -6.15
CA SER A 217 -10.14 -2.46 -6.20
C SER A 217 -10.40 -1.02 -5.68
N MET A 218 -11.30 -0.86 -4.69
CA MET A 218 -11.60 0.42 -4.02
C MET A 218 -10.40 0.99 -3.24
N GLY A 219 -9.35 0.22 -2.98
CA GLY A 219 -8.07 0.75 -2.47
C GLY A 219 -7.47 1.79 -3.41
N ASN A 220 -7.76 1.73 -4.70
CA ASN A 220 -7.37 2.76 -5.67
C ASN A 220 -8.15 4.06 -5.47
N GLN A 221 -9.37 4.04 -4.91
CA GLN A 221 -10.07 5.26 -4.51
C GLN A 221 -9.39 5.90 -3.29
N VAL A 222 -8.91 5.09 -2.33
CA VAL A 222 -8.12 5.60 -1.21
C VAL A 222 -6.86 6.30 -1.72
N LEU A 223 -6.16 5.69 -2.68
CA LEU A 223 -4.99 6.29 -3.34
C LEU A 223 -5.36 7.57 -4.10
N TYR A 224 -6.47 7.57 -4.84
CA TYR A 224 -6.99 8.74 -5.55
C TYR A 224 -7.18 9.93 -4.60
N TYR A 225 -7.87 9.72 -3.48
CA TYR A 225 -8.12 10.77 -2.49
C TYR A 225 -6.87 11.18 -1.70
N MET A 226 -5.92 10.27 -1.51
CA MET A 226 -4.59 10.63 -1.02
C MET A 226 -3.91 11.65 -1.95
N LEU A 227 -3.88 11.36 -3.25
CA LEU A 227 -3.27 12.24 -4.25
C LEU A 227 -4.02 13.58 -4.38
N GLU A 228 -5.36 13.54 -4.34
CA GLU A 228 -6.19 14.76 -4.28
C GLU A 228 -5.77 15.65 -3.10
N ARG A 229 -5.60 15.04 -1.92
CA ARG A 229 -5.20 15.77 -0.71
C ARG A 229 -3.78 16.34 -0.82
N LEU A 230 -2.85 15.59 -1.39
CA LEU A 230 -1.49 16.11 -1.64
C LEU A 230 -1.51 17.31 -2.60
N LYS A 231 -2.38 17.28 -3.63
CA LYS A 231 -2.59 18.39 -4.57
C LYS A 231 -3.16 19.61 -3.86
N GLU A 232 -4.26 19.44 -3.12
CA GLU A 232 -4.94 20.52 -2.39
C GLU A 232 -4.03 21.24 -1.40
N GLN A 233 -3.25 20.50 -0.65
CA GLN A 233 -2.34 21.02 0.37
C GLN A 233 -0.99 21.46 -0.20
N ARG A 234 -0.76 21.31 -1.51
CA ARG A 234 0.52 21.59 -2.17
C ARG A 234 1.71 20.93 -1.50
N LEU A 235 1.48 19.72 -0.97
CA LEU A 235 2.53 18.96 -0.31
C LEU A 235 3.59 18.50 -1.32
N SER A 236 4.82 18.37 -0.82
CA SER A 236 5.92 17.86 -1.65
C SER A 236 5.62 16.45 -2.13
N ARG A 237 5.79 16.23 -3.43
CA ARG A 237 5.69 14.93 -4.08
C ARG A 237 7.10 14.50 -4.41
N ARG A 238 7.48 13.34 -3.96
CA ARG A 238 8.80 12.76 -4.22
C ARG A 238 8.61 11.32 -4.63
N GLU A 239 9.41 10.87 -5.55
CA GLU A 239 9.47 9.47 -5.90
C GLU A 239 9.72 8.63 -4.64
N THR A 240 8.74 7.80 -4.32
CA THR A 240 8.69 6.98 -3.09
C THR A 240 8.56 5.51 -3.46
N PHE A 241 7.79 5.24 -4.51
CA PHE A 241 7.52 3.88 -4.96
C PHE A 241 8.29 3.59 -6.24
N ARG A 242 8.96 2.45 -6.27
CA ARG A 242 9.62 2.03 -7.50
C ARG A 242 8.62 1.56 -8.53
N GLN A 243 7.71 0.65 -8.15
CA GLN A 243 6.66 0.15 -9.03
C GLN A 243 5.33 0.31 -8.33
N ALA A 244 4.32 0.84 -9.00
CA ALA A 244 2.94 0.87 -8.54
C ALA A 244 2.09 -0.08 -9.38
N ILE A 245 1.45 -1.05 -8.72
CA ILE A 245 0.51 -1.99 -9.31
C ILE A 245 -0.91 -1.58 -8.94
N LEU A 246 -1.72 -1.25 -9.93
CA LEU A 246 -3.14 -0.93 -9.76
C LEU A 246 -3.95 -2.11 -10.29
N MET A 247 -4.40 -2.96 -9.37
CA MET A 247 -5.12 -4.19 -9.70
C MET A 247 -6.63 -3.96 -9.59
N GLY A 248 -7.37 -4.20 -10.69
CA GLY A 248 -8.83 -4.05 -10.71
C GLY A 248 -9.28 -2.68 -10.21
N ALA A 249 -8.63 -1.61 -10.67
CA ALA A 249 -8.75 -0.27 -10.09
C ALA A 249 -10.17 0.29 -10.21
N ASP A 250 -10.85 0.49 -9.06
CA ASP A 250 -12.19 1.05 -8.98
C ASP A 250 -12.18 2.59 -8.94
N VAL A 251 -11.53 3.18 -9.93
CA VAL A 251 -11.50 4.62 -10.21
C VAL A 251 -11.99 4.88 -11.63
N PRO A 252 -12.38 6.10 -11.97
CA PRO A 252 -12.75 6.45 -13.34
C PRO A 252 -11.66 6.07 -14.36
N TYR A 253 -12.06 5.64 -15.55
CA TYR A 253 -11.13 5.25 -16.62
C TYR A 253 -10.30 6.42 -17.18
N ASP A 254 -10.71 7.66 -16.89
CA ASP A 254 -10.05 8.92 -17.21
C ASP A 254 -9.26 9.50 -16.01
N ALA A 255 -9.12 8.75 -14.92
CA ALA A 255 -8.48 9.20 -13.68
C ALA A 255 -7.03 9.68 -13.83
N PHE A 256 -6.36 9.33 -14.92
CA PHE A 256 -5.00 9.77 -15.25
C PHE A 256 -4.94 10.99 -16.19
N GLU A 257 -6.07 11.57 -16.58
CA GLU A 257 -6.04 12.85 -17.30
C GLU A 257 -5.43 13.96 -16.44
N VAL A 258 -4.86 14.98 -17.07
CA VAL A 258 -4.02 16.01 -16.42
C VAL A 258 -4.65 16.67 -15.19
N ASP A 259 -5.97 16.88 -15.22
CA ASP A 259 -6.68 17.53 -14.12
C ASP A 259 -7.08 16.56 -12.99
N HIS A 260 -6.91 15.28 -13.20
CA HIS A 260 -7.29 14.24 -12.24
C HIS A 260 -6.15 13.89 -11.27
N PRO A 261 -6.46 13.55 -10.01
CA PRO A 261 -5.45 13.24 -9.00
C PRO A 261 -4.50 12.09 -9.35
N MET A 262 -4.98 11.03 -10.04
CA MET A 262 -4.13 9.88 -10.37
C MET A 262 -2.97 10.24 -11.32
N ASN A 263 -3.07 11.34 -12.06
CA ASN A 263 -1.96 11.85 -12.86
C ASN A 263 -0.73 12.15 -11.99
N LEU A 264 -0.94 12.54 -10.73
CA LEU A 264 0.14 12.82 -9.79
C LEU A 264 0.88 11.57 -9.30
N LEU A 265 0.34 10.38 -9.53
CA LEU A 265 1.00 9.14 -9.15
C LEU A 265 2.36 8.97 -9.87
N ILE A 266 2.48 9.55 -11.05
CA ILE A 266 3.72 9.55 -11.84
C ILE A 266 4.85 10.26 -11.10
N ASP A 267 4.55 11.31 -10.33
CA ASP A 267 5.56 12.03 -9.52
C ASP A 267 6.04 11.19 -8.31
N LEU A 268 5.27 10.18 -7.92
CA LEU A 268 5.53 9.34 -6.75
C LEU A 268 6.15 7.99 -7.09
N CYS A 269 6.14 7.58 -8.36
CA CYS A 269 6.51 6.23 -8.80
C CYS A 269 7.49 6.28 -9.97
N GLU A 270 8.44 5.35 -10.02
CA GLU A 270 9.25 5.13 -11.23
C GLU A 270 8.38 4.64 -12.39
N ARG A 271 7.43 3.72 -12.12
CA ARG A 271 6.46 3.20 -13.12
C ARG A 271 5.14 2.84 -12.48
N VAL A 272 4.08 2.97 -13.27
CA VAL A 272 2.72 2.59 -12.92
C VAL A 272 2.23 1.49 -13.87
N HIS A 273 1.69 0.42 -13.32
CA HIS A 273 1.16 -0.73 -14.05
C HIS A 273 -0.31 -0.93 -13.69
N VAL A 274 -1.19 -0.76 -14.67
CA VAL A 274 -2.64 -0.92 -14.51
C VAL A 274 -3.05 -2.27 -15.09
N TYR A 275 -3.39 -3.21 -14.22
CA TYR A 275 -3.95 -4.50 -14.60
C TYR A 275 -5.46 -4.41 -14.63
N TYR A 276 -6.08 -4.71 -15.76
CA TYR A 276 -7.52 -4.66 -15.92
C TYR A 276 -8.08 -5.94 -16.56
N HIS A 277 -9.33 -6.26 -16.19
CA HIS A 277 -10.04 -7.43 -16.65
C HIS A 277 -11.43 -7.04 -17.15
N ARG A 278 -11.71 -7.19 -18.46
CA ARG A 278 -12.95 -6.69 -19.09
C ARG A 278 -14.22 -7.35 -18.56
N ARG A 279 -14.11 -8.57 -18.04
CA ARG A 279 -15.22 -9.35 -17.49
C ARG A 279 -15.32 -9.30 -15.98
N ASP A 280 -14.62 -8.36 -15.32
CA ASP A 280 -14.67 -8.16 -13.88
C ASP A 280 -16.07 -7.74 -13.42
N LEU A 281 -16.80 -8.68 -12.79
CA LEU A 281 -18.18 -8.50 -12.37
C LEU A 281 -18.31 -7.49 -11.22
N ALA A 282 -17.34 -7.40 -10.33
CA ALA A 282 -17.35 -6.42 -9.25
C ALA A 282 -17.31 -4.99 -9.83
N LEU A 283 -16.49 -4.78 -10.84
CA LEU A 283 -16.36 -3.48 -11.52
C LEU A 283 -17.51 -3.21 -12.53
N VAL A 284 -18.18 -4.23 -13.03
CA VAL A 284 -19.45 -4.07 -13.77
C VAL A 284 -20.48 -3.40 -12.88
N ALA A 285 -20.67 -3.93 -11.66
CA ALA A 285 -21.60 -3.36 -10.69
C ALA A 285 -21.23 -1.92 -10.31
N SER A 286 -19.94 -1.64 -10.08
CA SER A 286 -19.44 -0.29 -9.81
C SER A 286 -19.69 0.65 -11.00
N SER A 287 -19.37 0.23 -12.23
CA SER A 287 -19.59 1.03 -13.44
C SER A 287 -21.05 1.43 -13.63
N ALA A 288 -21.98 0.47 -13.42
CA ALA A 288 -23.41 0.72 -13.52
C ALA A 288 -23.90 1.72 -12.46
N LYS A 289 -23.37 1.63 -11.25
CA LYS A 289 -23.75 2.51 -10.14
C LYS A 289 -23.34 3.97 -10.37
N PHE A 290 -22.17 4.20 -10.95
CA PHE A 290 -21.64 5.54 -11.19
C PHE A 290 -21.88 6.06 -12.61
N LEU A 291 -22.51 5.27 -13.47
CA LEU A 291 -22.71 5.59 -14.90
C LEU A 291 -21.39 5.96 -15.58
N GLN A 292 -20.28 5.38 -15.14
CA GLN A 292 -18.94 5.69 -15.61
C GLN A 292 -18.08 4.42 -15.64
N ASN A 293 -17.31 4.25 -16.72
CA ASN A 293 -16.38 3.14 -16.85
C ASN A 293 -15.29 3.20 -15.78
N ARG A 294 -14.89 2.01 -15.31
CA ARG A 294 -13.82 1.85 -14.32
C ARG A 294 -12.52 1.44 -14.99
N LEU A 295 -11.42 2.05 -14.54
CA LEU A 295 -10.07 1.82 -15.06
C LEU A 295 -9.70 0.33 -15.02
N GLY A 296 -9.94 -0.35 -13.91
CA GLY A 296 -9.64 -1.77 -13.74
C GLY A 296 -10.51 -2.71 -14.57
N ARG A 297 -11.55 -2.18 -15.27
CA ARG A 297 -12.40 -2.97 -16.16
C ARG A 297 -12.11 -2.73 -17.63
N VAL A 298 -11.90 -1.49 -18.05
CA VAL A 298 -11.80 -1.17 -19.49
C VAL A 298 -10.44 -0.61 -19.90
N GLY A 299 -9.53 -0.45 -18.94
CA GLY A 299 -8.28 0.25 -19.16
C GLY A 299 -8.48 1.76 -19.26
N PHE A 300 -7.48 2.45 -19.78
CA PHE A 300 -7.51 3.90 -19.94
C PHE A 300 -8.50 4.35 -21.00
N LYS A 301 -9.05 5.55 -20.80
CA LYS A 301 -9.79 6.24 -21.84
C LYS A 301 -8.92 6.44 -23.07
N ARG A 302 -9.44 6.03 -24.23
CA ARG A 302 -8.72 6.19 -25.49
C ARG A 302 -8.76 7.66 -25.94
N ASN A 303 -7.71 8.08 -26.65
CA ASN A 303 -7.56 9.46 -27.17
C ASN A 303 -7.48 10.51 -26.06
N THR A 304 -6.77 10.23 -24.98
CA THR A 304 -6.44 11.22 -23.96
C THR A 304 -5.50 12.28 -24.56
N SER A 305 -5.75 13.55 -24.22
CA SER A 305 -4.87 14.66 -24.61
C SER A 305 -4.51 15.47 -23.35
N PRO A 306 -3.22 15.57 -23.00
CA PRO A 306 -2.06 14.95 -23.64
C PRO A 306 -2.02 13.42 -23.48
N PRO A 307 -1.17 12.71 -24.24
CA PRO A 307 -0.94 11.28 -24.06
C PRO A 307 -0.47 10.95 -22.65
N LEU A 308 -0.76 9.73 -22.19
CA LEU A 308 -0.24 9.25 -20.92
C LEU A 308 1.30 9.23 -20.92
N ALA A 309 1.88 9.44 -19.75
CA ALA A 309 3.34 9.37 -19.60
C ALA A 309 3.87 7.96 -20.00
N ALA A 310 5.09 7.93 -20.53
CA ALA A 310 5.73 6.70 -21.03
C ALA A 310 5.89 5.61 -19.95
N ASP A 311 5.93 6.02 -18.68
CA ASP A 311 6.09 5.11 -17.53
C ASP A 311 4.75 4.60 -16.95
N VAL A 312 3.64 4.86 -17.64
CA VAL A 312 2.31 4.34 -17.30
C VAL A 312 1.94 3.22 -18.29
N HIS A 313 1.82 2.00 -17.77
CA HIS A 313 1.60 0.80 -18.54
C HIS A 313 0.21 0.20 -18.29
N GLU A 314 -0.44 -0.24 -19.36
CA GLU A 314 -1.75 -0.90 -19.33
C GLU A 314 -1.58 -2.39 -19.66
N ILE A 315 -2.11 -3.28 -18.82
CA ILE A 315 -1.96 -4.72 -18.94
C ILE A 315 -3.35 -5.35 -18.95
N ASP A 316 -3.76 -5.89 -20.11
CA ASP A 316 -5.02 -6.63 -20.25
C ASP A 316 -4.83 -8.09 -19.82
N ILE A 317 -5.45 -8.45 -18.69
CA ILE A 317 -5.40 -9.82 -18.17
C ILE A 317 -6.65 -10.64 -18.50
N THR A 318 -7.55 -10.11 -19.34
CA THR A 318 -8.86 -10.73 -19.65
C THR A 318 -8.74 -12.14 -20.19
N ASP A 319 -7.73 -12.38 -21.02
CA ASP A 319 -7.52 -13.65 -21.70
C ASP A 319 -6.39 -14.50 -21.10
N VAL A 320 -5.88 -14.09 -19.93
CA VAL A 320 -4.98 -14.94 -19.12
C VAL A 320 -5.79 -16.14 -18.64
N PRO A 321 -5.35 -17.39 -18.93
CA PRO A 321 -6.09 -18.57 -18.54
C PRO A 321 -6.35 -18.59 -17.01
N SER A 322 -7.61 -18.80 -16.62
CA SER A 322 -7.93 -19.09 -15.25
C SER A 322 -7.35 -20.44 -14.88
N GLN A 323 -6.61 -20.48 -13.80
CA GLN A 323 -6.21 -21.74 -13.17
C GLN A 323 -7.33 -22.17 -12.23
N ASP A 324 -7.44 -23.47 -11.95
CA ASP A 324 -8.40 -23.96 -10.96
C ASP A 324 -8.20 -23.20 -9.66
N THR A 325 -9.21 -22.43 -9.30
CA THR A 325 -9.18 -21.65 -8.07
C THR A 325 -9.07 -22.58 -6.88
N ASP A 326 -8.07 -22.36 -6.07
CA ASP A 326 -7.87 -23.08 -4.84
C ASP A 326 -9.16 -22.95 -3.99
N THR A 327 -9.83 -24.08 -3.75
CA THR A 327 -11.03 -24.15 -2.91
C THR A 327 -10.78 -23.56 -1.53
N PHE A 328 -9.53 -23.60 -1.08
CA PHE A 328 -9.08 -22.97 0.15
C PHE A 328 -9.24 -21.45 0.11
N LEU A 329 -8.85 -20.79 -0.98
CA LEU A 329 -9.00 -19.34 -1.15
C LEU A 329 -10.48 -18.92 -1.19
N THR A 330 -11.32 -19.71 -1.88
CA THR A 330 -12.76 -19.47 -1.95
C THR A 330 -13.39 -19.50 -0.57
N ASN A 331 -13.07 -20.52 0.21
CA ASN A 331 -13.59 -20.67 1.57
C ASN A 331 -13.03 -19.62 2.53
N LEU A 332 -11.74 -19.30 2.42
CA LEU A 332 -11.05 -18.38 3.32
C LEU A 332 -11.51 -16.93 3.15
N LEU A 333 -11.73 -16.50 1.91
CA LEU A 333 -12.15 -15.15 1.59
C LEU A 333 -13.69 -15.00 1.50
N GLU A 334 -14.43 -16.12 1.49
CA GLU A 334 -15.89 -16.15 1.32
C GLU A 334 -16.36 -15.44 0.02
N PHE A 335 -15.57 -15.51 -1.04
CA PHE A 335 -15.87 -15.01 -2.37
C PHE A 335 -16.28 -16.16 -3.29
N ASP A 336 -17.08 -15.88 -4.31
CA ASP A 336 -17.32 -16.89 -5.34
C ASP A 336 -16.10 -17.06 -6.27
N GLN A 337 -16.07 -18.21 -6.98
CA GLN A 337 -14.93 -18.55 -7.86
C GLN A 337 -14.71 -17.51 -8.96
N ASN A 338 -15.79 -16.97 -9.54
CA ASN A 338 -15.67 -15.99 -10.62
C ASN A 338 -15.09 -14.67 -10.11
N GLU A 339 -15.48 -14.24 -8.89
CA GLU A 339 -14.94 -13.05 -8.25
C GLU A 339 -13.43 -13.23 -7.98
N LEU A 340 -13.01 -14.40 -7.51
CA LEU A 340 -11.58 -14.71 -7.29
C LEU A 340 -10.79 -14.70 -8.60
N ILE A 341 -11.31 -15.30 -9.65
CA ILE A 341 -10.64 -15.38 -10.96
C ILE A 341 -10.47 -13.99 -11.58
N GLN A 342 -11.50 -13.16 -11.52
CA GLN A 342 -11.55 -11.89 -12.26
C GLN A 342 -11.02 -10.72 -11.47
N HIS A 343 -11.35 -10.64 -10.19
CA HIS A 343 -11.08 -9.47 -9.35
C HIS A 343 -9.89 -9.66 -8.40
N TRP A 344 -9.64 -10.89 -7.93
CA TRP A 344 -8.57 -11.22 -6.99
C TRP A 344 -7.42 -12.00 -7.63
N SER A 345 -7.26 -11.89 -8.95
CA SER A 345 -6.30 -12.65 -9.74
C SER A 345 -4.84 -12.51 -9.28
N TYR A 346 -4.47 -11.41 -8.65
CA TYR A 346 -3.14 -11.19 -8.05
C TYR A 346 -2.83 -12.11 -6.84
N LEU A 347 -3.82 -12.81 -6.31
CA LEU A 347 -3.65 -13.83 -5.26
C LEU A 347 -3.97 -15.24 -5.74
N SER A 348 -4.74 -15.39 -6.82
CA SER A 348 -5.30 -16.66 -7.26
C SER A 348 -4.73 -17.19 -8.58
N ASN A 349 -4.11 -16.34 -9.41
CA ASN A 349 -3.58 -16.74 -10.71
C ASN A 349 -2.05 -16.67 -10.75
N GLU A 350 -1.39 -17.84 -10.83
CA GLU A 350 0.06 -17.95 -10.81
C GLU A 350 0.75 -17.18 -11.95
N THR A 351 0.13 -17.10 -13.12
CA THR A 351 0.68 -16.33 -14.26
C THR A 351 0.75 -14.84 -13.92
N ILE A 352 -0.32 -14.31 -13.31
CA ILE A 352 -0.40 -12.90 -12.92
C ILE A 352 0.51 -12.63 -11.71
N ILE A 353 0.58 -13.54 -10.74
CA ILE A 353 1.48 -13.44 -9.58
C ILE A 353 2.94 -13.37 -10.07
N ASN A 354 3.33 -14.26 -10.96
CA ASN A 354 4.70 -14.32 -11.49
C ASN A 354 5.03 -13.07 -12.34
N ASP A 355 4.07 -12.53 -13.08
CA ASP A 355 4.24 -11.29 -13.83
C ASP A 355 4.45 -10.08 -12.88
N ILE A 356 3.66 -9.95 -11.82
CA ILE A 356 3.83 -8.91 -10.80
C ILE A 356 5.19 -9.05 -10.11
N GLU A 357 5.64 -10.26 -9.77
CA GLU A 357 7.00 -10.48 -9.25
C GLU A 357 8.08 -10.05 -10.25
N GLN A 358 7.88 -10.34 -11.53
CA GLN A 358 8.78 -9.87 -12.59
C GLN A 358 8.81 -8.34 -12.65
N VAL A 359 7.64 -7.69 -12.56
CA VAL A 359 7.55 -6.22 -12.51
C VAL A 359 8.31 -5.68 -11.30
N PHE A 360 8.17 -6.25 -10.11
CA PHE A 360 8.93 -5.81 -8.93
C PHE A 360 10.43 -5.93 -9.11
N ARG A 361 10.91 -6.92 -9.86
CA ARG A 361 12.36 -7.12 -10.12
C ARG A 361 12.89 -6.23 -11.22
N THR A 362 12.15 -6.11 -12.32
CA THR A 362 12.66 -5.57 -13.59
C THR A 362 12.00 -4.26 -14.03
N GLY A 363 10.87 -3.91 -13.41
CA GLY A 363 10.00 -2.80 -13.85
C GLY A 363 9.24 -3.09 -15.14
N ARG A 364 9.18 -4.35 -15.60
CA ARG A 364 8.54 -4.71 -16.88
C ARG A 364 7.66 -5.93 -16.74
N SER A 365 6.42 -5.82 -17.20
CA SER A 365 5.52 -6.96 -17.37
C SER A 365 5.97 -7.87 -18.52
N GLY A 366 5.82 -9.18 -18.35
CA GLY A 366 5.98 -10.18 -19.39
C GLY A 366 4.68 -10.46 -20.15
N LEU A 367 3.54 -9.99 -19.62
CA LEU A 367 2.24 -10.09 -20.26
C LEU A 367 2.09 -9.04 -21.37
N ARG A 368 1.07 -9.24 -22.22
CA ARG A 368 0.82 -8.34 -23.35
C ARG A 368 0.51 -6.92 -22.85
N LEU A 369 1.48 -6.03 -23.03
CA LEU A 369 1.28 -4.59 -22.86
C LEU A 369 0.38 -4.09 -23.99
N ILE A 370 -0.76 -3.52 -23.67
CA ILE A 370 -1.51 -2.67 -24.57
C ILE A 370 -1.07 -1.24 -24.22
N SER A 371 0.09 -0.83 -24.72
CA SER A 371 0.43 0.58 -24.69
C SER A 371 -0.63 1.32 -25.50
N PRO A 372 -1.29 2.37 -24.98
CA PRO A 372 -2.05 3.26 -25.84
C PRO A 372 -1.10 3.69 -26.98
N PRO A 373 -1.54 3.71 -28.24
CA PRO A 373 -0.68 4.14 -29.31
C PRO A 373 -0.14 5.53 -28.98
N TYR A 374 1.16 5.63 -28.81
CA TYR A 374 1.86 6.91 -28.79
C TYR A 374 1.62 7.52 -30.17
N VAL A 375 0.69 8.43 -30.24
CA VAL A 375 0.57 9.34 -31.37
C VAL A 375 1.55 10.45 -31.06
N GLY A 376 2.80 10.26 -31.49
CA GLY A 376 3.79 11.33 -31.48
C GLY A 376 3.19 12.60 -32.08
N PRO A 377 3.73 13.77 -31.79
CA PRO A 377 3.34 14.98 -32.49
C PRO A 377 3.47 14.68 -33.98
N ALA A 378 2.39 14.95 -34.74
CA ALA A 378 2.43 14.82 -36.18
C ALA A 378 3.67 15.59 -36.65
N ASP A 379 4.61 14.87 -37.23
CA ASP A 379 5.79 15.48 -37.82
C ASP A 379 5.30 16.54 -38.81
N GLY A 380 5.63 17.73 -38.51
CA GLY A 380 5.69 18.94 -39.24
C GLY A 380 4.83 19.12 -40.52
N GLU A 381 3.92 20.03 -40.48
CA GLU A 381 3.77 21.03 -41.50
C GLU A 381 3.95 22.44 -40.89
#